data_c3eecad67b8f62d459443f1b83e3e791
#
_entry.id   c3eecad67b8f62d459443f1b83e3e791
#
_cell.length_a   1.000
_cell.length_b   1.000
_cell.length_c   1.000
_cell.angle_alpha   90.00
_cell.angle_beta   90.00
_cell.angle_gamma   90.00
#
_symmetry.space_group_name_H-M   'P 1'
#
loop_
_entity.id
_entity.type
_entity.pdbx_description
1 polymer ?
#
loop_
_entity_poly.entity_id
_entity_poly.type
_entity_poly.pdbx_seq_one_letter_code
_entity_poly.pdbx_strand_id
1 'polypeptide(L)' 'MGKHQPKLLNNLEVMRRQAGLTQAELSKFAGVSRKSINAIENGMYVPSTVLALKIADTLGCSVEDLFRLPSN' A
#
# COMPACT_ATOMS: atom_id res chain seq x y z
N MET A 1 8.27 -23.97 -12.02
CA MET A 1 8.05 -23.40 -11.70
C MET A 1 8.11 -22.56 -11.34
N GLY A 2 8.09 -22.32 -11.58
CA GLY A 2 8.06 -21.36 -11.37
C GLY A 2 7.86 -20.82 -10.53
N LYS A 3 8.07 -20.79 -10.00
CA LYS A 3 8.03 -20.06 -9.24
C LYS A 3 7.97 -18.75 -9.39
N HIS A 4 7.53 -18.44 -10.04
CA HIS A 4 7.46 -17.11 -10.51
C HIS A 4 6.17 -16.53 -10.01
N GLN A 5 6.29 -15.70 -9.03
CA GLN A 5 5.12 -15.05 -8.47
C GLN A 5 4.94 -13.69 -9.11
N PRO A 6 3.75 -13.35 -9.57
CA PRO A 6 3.54 -11.99 -10.07
C PRO A 6 3.76 -11.00 -8.95
N LYS A 7 4.48 -9.95 -9.26
CA LYS A 7 4.65 -8.85 -8.32
C LYS A 7 3.37 -8.05 -8.25
N LEU A 8 3.01 -7.66 -7.03
CA LEU A 8 1.92 -6.74 -6.85
C LEU A 8 2.37 -5.35 -7.28
N LEU A 9 1.64 -4.73 -8.17
CA LEU A 9 1.88 -3.35 -8.53
C LEU A 9 1.36 -2.46 -7.39
N ASN A 10 2.10 -1.43 -7.08
CA ASN A 10 1.93 -0.69 -5.85
C ASN A 10 1.98 0.81 -6.13
N ASN A 11 0.89 1.48 -5.88
CA ASN A 11 0.73 2.91 -6.11
C ASN A 11 0.60 3.68 -4.79
N LEU A 12 0.98 3.04 -3.69
CA LEU A 12 0.74 3.62 -2.37
C LEU A 12 1.48 4.94 -2.16
N GLU A 13 2.73 5.01 -2.54
CA GLU A 13 3.51 6.23 -2.34
C GLU A 13 2.88 7.41 -3.10
N VAL A 14 2.48 7.17 -4.35
CA VAL A 14 1.86 8.21 -5.17
C VAL A 14 0.56 8.69 -4.54
N MET A 15 -0.29 7.76 -4.14
CA MET A 15 -1.58 8.11 -3.54
C MET A 15 -1.39 8.83 -2.22
N ARG A 16 -0.41 8.39 -1.42
CA ARG A 16 -0.10 9.04 -0.15
C ARG A 16 0.35 10.48 -0.37
N ARG A 17 1.26 10.68 -1.32
CA ARG A 17 1.78 12.03 -1.60
C ARG A 17 0.70 12.93 -2.17
N GLN A 18 -0.18 12.40 -3.00
CA GLN A 18 -1.31 13.17 -3.52
C GLN A 18 -2.26 13.59 -2.40
N ALA A 19 -2.36 12.78 -1.36
CA ALA A 19 -3.18 13.12 -0.19
C ALA A 19 -2.47 14.09 0.75
N GLY A 20 -1.21 14.44 0.48
CA GLY A 20 -0.45 15.36 1.29
C GLY A 20 0.04 14.78 2.61
N LEU A 21 0.17 13.46 2.69
CA LEU A 21 0.56 12.78 3.94
C LEU A 21 1.99 12.27 3.87
N THR A 22 2.69 12.40 5.01
CA THR A 22 3.97 11.70 5.18
C THR A 22 3.70 10.23 5.52
N GLN A 23 4.75 9.40 5.44
CA GLN A 23 4.64 8.01 5.87
C GLN A 23 4.21 7.92 7.33
N ALA A 24 4.77 8.79 8.17
CA ALA A 24 4.43 8.80 9.60
C ALA A 24 2.97 9.17 9.82
N GLU A 25 2.46 10.15 9.09
CA GLU A 25 1.06 10.54 9.20
C GLU A 25 0.13 9.43 8.74
N LEU A 26 0.42 8.82 7.60
CA LEU A 26 -0.39 7.72 7.12
C LEU A 26 -0.38 6.56 8.12
N SER A 27 0.79 6.22 8.65
CA SER A 27 0.88 5.13 9.62
C SER A 27 0.03 5.39 10.85
N LYS A 28 0.02 6.63 11.32
CA LYS A 28 -0.77 7.01 12.48
C LYS A 28 -2.27 6.85 12.19
N PHE A 29 -2.74 7.35 11.05
CA PHE A 29 -4.16 7.27 10.71
C PHE A 29 -4.61 5.85 10.41
N ALA A 30 -3.75 5.05 9.78
CA ALA A 30 -4.09 3.68 9.44
C ALA A 30 -3.88 2.71 10.60
N GLY A 31 -3.27 3.17 11.69
CA GLY A 31 -3.04 2.32 12.85
C GLY A 31 -1.98 1.25 12.62
N VAL A 32 -0.93 1.59 11.88
CA VAL A 32 0.17 0.66 11.56
C VAL A 32 1.49 1.40 11.72
N SER A 33 2.59 0.66 11.83
CA SER A 33 3.89 1.31 12.00
C SER A 33 4.35 1.99 10.71
N ARG A 34 5.14 3.05 10.86
CA ARG A 34 5.76 3.72 9.73
C ARG A 34 6.65 2.75 8.95
N LYS A 35 7.32 1.85 9.67
CA LYS A 35 8.17 0.83 9.05
C LYS A 35 7.39 -0.05 8.09
N SER A 36 6.16 -0.42 8.47
CA SER A 36 5.29 -1.21 7.60
C SER A 36 4.88 -0.42 6.37
N ILE A 37 4.53 0.84 6.53
CA ILE A 37 4.19 1.69 5.37
C ILE A 37 5.37 1.77 4.41
N ASN A 38 6.56 2.03 4.95
CA ASN A 38 7.77 2.10 4.12
C ASN A 38 8.02 0.78 3.39
N ALA A 39 7.88 -0.35 4.08
CA ALA A 39 8.09 -1.67 3.48
C ALA A 39 7.08 -1.94 2.36
N ILE A 40 5.83 -1.54 2.56
CA ILE A 40 4.80 -1.71 1.52
C ILE A 40 5.16 -0.86 0.30
N GLU A 41 5.52 0.40 0.51
CA GLU A 41 5.83 1.30 -0.61
C GLU A 41 7.03 0.80 -1.42
N ASN A 42 7.95 0.13 -0.77
CA ASN A 42 9.14 -0.40 -1.43
C ASN A 42 8.95 -1.82 -1.99
N GLY A 43 7.74 -2.36 -1.92
CA GLY A 43 7.44 -3.68 -2.45
C GLY A 43 8.02 -4.82 -1.63
N MET A 44 8.43 -4.55 -0.40
CA MET A 44 9.04 -5.55 0.48
C MET A 44 8.02 -6.28 1.35
N TYR A 45 6.79 -5.80 1.38
CA TYR A 45 5.76 -6.34 2.26
C TYR A 45 4.40 -6.17 1.61
N VAL A 46 3.64 -7.25 1.52
CA VAL A 46 2.27 -7.22 1.02
C VAL A 46 1.34 -7.11 2.22
N PRO A 47 0.52 -6.09 2.31
CA PRO A 47 -0.33 -5.90 3.48
C PRO A 47 -1.42 -6.96 3.56
N SER A 48 -1.88 -7.22 4.78
CA SER A 48 -3.08 -8.04 4.97
C SER A 48 -4.28 -7.32 4.34
N THR A 49 -5.35 -8.06 4.11
CA THR A 49 -6.57 -7.46 3.59
C THR A 49 -7.08 -6.35 4.51
N VAL A 50 -7.04 -6.60 5.82
CA VAL A 50 -7.49 -5.58 6.79
C VAL A 50 -6.66 -4.31 6.67
N LEU A 51 -5.35 -4.46 6.60
CA LEU A 51 -4.47 -3.29 6.51
C LEU A 51 -4.66 -2.57 5.19
N ALA A 52 -4.79 -3.30 4.09
CA ALA A 52 -5.03 -2.68 2.79
C ALA A 52 -6.32 -1.86 2.79
N LEU A 53 -7.37 -2.39 3.41
CA LEU A 53 -8.65 -1.67 3.51
C LEU A 53 -8.52 -0.42 4.38
N LYS A 54 -7.79 -0.51 5.49
CA LYS A 54 -7.56 0.66 6.36
C LYS A 54 -6.79 1.75 5.64
N ILE A 55 -5.78 1.39 4.89
CA ILE A 55 -4.99 2.36 4.14
C ILE A 55 -5.86 3.03 3.08
N ALA A 56 -6.61 2.23 2.33
CA ALA A 56 -7.49 2.75 1.29
C ALA A 56 -8.53 3.70 1.89
N ASP A 57 -9.13 3.33 3.00
CA ASP A 57 -10.10 4.17 3.69
C ASP A 57 -9.48 5.49 4.14
N THR A 58 -8.28 5.44 4.71
CA THR A 58 -7.56 6.64 5.13
C THR A 58 -7.30 7.58 3.97
N LEU A 59 -6.95 7.03 2.82
CA LEU A 59 -6.62 7.83 1.64
C LEU A 59 -7.85 8.18 0.80
N GLY A 60 -9.02 7.69 1.16
CA GLY A 60 -10.25 7.98 0.43
C GLY A 60 -10.28 7.36 -0.96
N CYS A 61 -9.70 6.18 -1.12
CA CYS A 61 -9.63 5.50 -2.41
C CYS A 61 -9.97 4.02 -2.23
N SER A 62 -10.00 3.28 -3.32
CA SER A 62 -10.23 1.84 -3.26
C SER A 62 -8.90 1.10 -3.11
N VAL A 63 -8.97 -0.15 -2.67
CA VAL A 63 -7.78 -1.01 -2.62
C VAL A 63 -7.17 -1.16 -4.02
N GLU A 64 -8.01 -1.22 -5.03
CA GLU A 64 -7.56 -1.37 -6.42
C GLU A 64 -6.86 -0.13 -6.95
N ASP A 65 -7.12 1.03 -6.37
CA ASP A 65 -6.34 2.22 -6.70
C ASP A 65 -4.92 2.12 -6.17
N LEU A 66 -4.72 1.35 -5.11
CA LEU A 66 -3.43 1.22 -4.45
C LEU A 66 -2.63 0.03 -4.97
N PHE A 67 -3.28 -1.09 -5.19
CA PHE A 67 -2.62 -2.35 -5.51
C PHE A 67 -3.29 -3.01 -6.69
N ARG A 68 -2.48 -3.51 -7.60
CA ARG A 68 -2.96 -4.21 -8.79
C ARG A 68 -2.10 -5.41 -9.09
N LEU A 69 -2.72 -6.39 -9.71
CA LEU A 69 -1.93 -7.48 -10.30
C LEU A 69 -1.34 -6.99 -11.61
N PRO A 70 -0.13 -7.42 -11.96
CA PRO A 70 0.45 -7.04 -13.25
C PRO A 70 -0.40 -7.55 -14.40
N SER A 71 -0.50 -6.75 -15.44
CA SER A 71 -1.14 -7.19 -16.68
C SER A 71 -0.21 -8.10 -17.46
N ASN A 72 -0.79 -9.02 -18.18
CA ASN A 72 0.01 -9.87 -19.06
C ASN A 72 0.01 -9.32 -20.46
#